data_2ede9be6f43da6715ddddff8433ab00b
#
_entry.id   2ede9be6f43da6715ddddff8433ab00b
#
_cell.length_a   1.000
_cell.length_b   1.000
_cell.length_c   1.000
_cell.angle_alpha   90.00
_cell.angle_beta   90.00
_cell.angle_gamma   90.00
#
_symmetry.space_group_name_H-M   'P 1'
#
loop_
_entity.id
_entity.type
_entity.pdbx_description
1 polymer ?
#
loop_
_entity_poly.entity_id
_entity_poly.type
_entity_poly.pdbx_seq_one_letter_code
_entity_poly.pdbx_strand_id
1 'polypeptide(L)'
;MVDLSRVVKLLRAVNLSVPRYDEAVEPSAHPLLFAIHDGPARVTDLAARVHTDVSVVSRQVRQLETRGLIAKVPDPDDGRASLVTLTAEGTDLVSQVFERSGDWMAGLLEDWTPDRADAFIADLARLADSLHAELCSLTSAEENR
;
A
#
# COMPACT_ATOMS: atom_id res chain seq x y z
N MET A 1 -18.95 -15.23 17.18
CA MET A 1 -18.43 -15.17 15.78
C MET A 1 -18.17 -13.72 15.46
N VAL A 2 -16.93 -13.35 15.09
CA VAL A 2 -16.63 -11.98 14.68
C VAL A 2 -17.25 -11.75 13.31
N ASP A 3 -18.06 -10.72 13.19
CA ASP A 3 -18.63 -10.33 11.89
C ASP A 3 -17.57 -9.58 11.08
N LEU A 4 -16.89 -10.31 10.20
CA LEU A 4 -15.85 -9.75 9.32
C LEU A 4 -16.38 -8.59 8.48
N SER A 5 -17.66 -8.64 8.08
CA SER A 5 -18.29 -7.58 7.29
C SER A 5 -18.36 -6.26 8.07
N ARG A 6 -18.62 -6.35 9.39
CA ARG A 6 -18.60 -5.21 10.28
C ARG A 6 -17.19 -4.59 10.40
N VAL A 7 -16.17 -5.44 10.57
CA VAL A 7 -14.77 -4.97 10.65
C VAL A 7 -14.38 -4.24 9.38
N VAL A 8 -14.61 -4.84 8.21
CA VAL A 8 -14.32 -4.24 6.90
C VAL A 8 -15.07 -2.91 6.73
N LYS A 9 -16.34 -2.85 7.10
CA LYS A 9 -17.14 -1.62 7.02
C LYS A 9 -16.58 -0.51 7.91
N LEU A 10 -16.19 -0.85 9.14
CA LEU A 10 -15.61 0.12 10.08
C LEU A 10 -14.24 0.61 9.63
N LEU A 11 -13.38 -0.29 9.15
CA LEU A 11 -12.06 0.08 8.60
C LEU A 11 -12.21 1.03 7.39
N ARG A 12 -13.17 0.76 6.50
CA ARG A 12 -13.47 1.69 5.39
C ARG A 12 -13.94 3.05 5.88
N ALA A 13 -14.83 3.09 6.89
CA ALA A 13 -15.33 4.33 7.45
C ALA A 13 -14.21 5.14 8.11
N VAL A 14 -13.32 4.48 8.87
CA VAL A 14 -12.15 5.10 9.49
C VAL A 14 -11.22 5.66 8.40
N ASN A 15 -10.90 4.88 7.39
CA ASN A 15 -10.01 5.33 6.29
C ASN A 15 -10.56 6.55 5.55
N LEU A 16 -11.89 6.67 5.43
CA LEU A 16 -12.54 7.85 4.86
C LEU A 16 -12.58 9.05 5.82
N SER A 17 -12.49 8.82 7.13
CA SER A 17 -12.60 9.84 8.18
C SER A 17 -11.25 10.36 8.67
N VAL A 18 -10.17 9.61 8.43
CA VAL A 18 -8.81 10.04 8.77
C VAL A 18 -8.43 11.23 7.87
N PRO A 19 -7.94 12.35 8.43
CA PRO A 19 -7.43 13.45 7.63
C PRO A 19 -6.40 12.94 6.61
N ARG A 20 -6.48 13.42 5.38
CA ARG A 20 -5.54 13.05 4.32
C ARG A 20 -4.12 13.33 4.80
N TYR A 21 -3.24 12.37 4.68
CA TYR A 21 -1.84 12.50 5.09
C TYR A 21 -1.13 13.61 4.32
N ASP A 22 -1.53 13.79 3.06
CA ASP A 22 -1.19 14.91 2.22
C ASP A 22 -2.43 15.25 1.37
N GLU A 23 -2.96 16.47 1.47
CA GLU A 23 -4.10 16.94 0.65
C GLU A 23 -3.78 16.84 -0.85
N ALA A 24 -2.50 16.80 -1.17
CA ALA A 24 -2.02 16.73 -2.52
C ALA A 24 -2.00 15.29 -3.10
N VAL A 25 -2.05 14.24 -2.28
CA VAL A 25 -2.06 12.83 -2.73
C VAL A 25 -3.45 12.25 -2.57
N GLU A 26 -4.02 11.77 -3.67
CA GLU A 26 -5.29 11.08 -3.62
C GLU A 26 -5.17 9.77 -2.82
N PRO A 27 -6.14 9.44 -1.96
CA PRO A 27 -6.13 8.20 -1.16
C PRO A 27 -5.96 6.93 -2.01
N SER A 28 -6.43 6.95 -3.25
CA SER A 28 -6.30 5.86 -4.22
C SER A 28 -4.85 5.61 -4.67
N ALA A 29 -3.94 6.56 -4.46
CA ALA A 29 -2.51 6.44 -4.79
C ALA A 29 -1.65 5.94 -3.62
N HIS A 30 -2.17 5.88 -2.39
CA HIS A 30 -1.41 5.38 -1.23
C HIS A 30 -0.94 3.94 -1.40
N PRO A 31 -1.77 2.98 -1.86
CA PRO A 31 -1.30 1.61 -2.09
C PRO A 31 -0.11 1.55 -3.06
N LEU A 32 -0.09 2.42 -4.06
CA LEU A 32 1.01 2.50 -5.01
C LEU A 32 2.30 3.02 -4.36
N LEU A 33 2.22 4.05 -3.51
CA LEU A 33 3.37 4.56 -2.75
C LEU A 33 3.95 3.49 -1.83
N PHE A 34 3.11 2.70 -1.16
CA PHE A 34 3.55 1.59 -0.31
C PHE A 34 4.22 0.49 -1.13
N ALA A 35 3.64 0.11 -2.28
CA ALA A 35 4.25 -0.89 -3.17
C ALA A 35 5.62 -0.45 -3.73
N ILE A 36 5.83 0.86 -3.93
CA ILE A 36 7.13 1.42 -4.35
C ILE A 36 8.10 1.46 -3.17
N HIS A 37 7.60 1.69 -1.95
CA HIS A 37 8.43 1.66 -0.73
C HIS A 37 9.04 0.28 -0.49
N ASP A 38 8.31 -0.80 -0.79
CA ASP A 38 8.80 -2.18 -0.70
C ASP A 38 9.94 -2.48 -1.68
N GLY A 39 10.15 -1.64 -2.66
CA GLY A 39 11.29 -1.69 -3.59
C GLY A 39 10.94 -1.15 -4.97
N PRO A 40 11.95 -0.64 -5.70
CA PRO A 40 11.78 -0.18 -7.07
C PRO A 40 11.19 -1.28 -7.96
N ALA A 41 10.27 -0.90 -8.85
CA ALA A 41 9.63 -1.85 -9.75
C ALA A 41 9.15 -1.18 -11.05
N ARG A 42 8.92 -1.98 -12.10
CA ARG A 42 8.30 -1.53 -13.33
C ARG A 42 6.82 -1.20 -13.09
N VAL A 43 6.25 -0.34 -13.91
CA VAL A 43 4.83 0.04 -13.80
C VAL A 43 3.89 -1.17 -13.91
N THR A 44 4.24 -2.15 -14.74
CA THR A 44 3.49 -3.42 -14.88
C THR A 44 3.49 -4.23 -13.59
N ASP A 45 4.65 -4.32 -12.93
CA ASP A 45 4.79 -5.08 -11.69
C ASP A 45 4.09 -4.37 -10.52
N LEU A 46 4.15 -3.04 -10.49
CA LEU A 46 3.40 -2.22 -9.54
C LEU A 46 1.90 -2.40 -9.71
N ALA A 47 1.41 -2.44 -10.95
CA ALA A 47 0.00 -2.69 -11.25
C ALA A 47 -0.47 -4.04 -10.73
N ALA A 48 0.35 -5.08 -10.91
CA ALA A 48 0.09 -6.41 -10.35
C ALA A 48 0.10 -6.38 -8.81
N ARG A 49 1.09 -5.73 -8.17
CA ARG A 49 1.17 -5.64 -6.70
C ARG A 49 -0.03 -4.94 -6.07
N VAL A 50 -0.55 -3.89 -6.72
CA VAL A 50 -1.72 -3.14 -6.19
C VAL A 50 -3.05 -3.62 -6.76
N HIS A 51 -3.06 -4.71 -7.52
CA HIS A 51 -4.26 -5.31 -8.15
C HIS A 51 -5.10 -4.27 -8.90
N THR A 52 -4.43 -3.49 -9.76
CA THR A 52 -5.04 -2.36 -10.49
C THR A 52 -4.53 -2.35 -11.94
N ASP A 53 -5.34 -1.84 -12.86
CA ASP A 53 -4.97 -1.73 -14.27
C ASP A 53 -3.70 -0.90 -14.49
N VAL A 54 -2.84 -1.35 -15.40
CA VAL A 54 -1.58 -0.66 -15.79
C VAL A 54 -1.84 0.78 -16.23
N SER A 55 -2.95 1.05 -16.91
CA SER A 55 -3.33 2.39 -17.37
C SER A 55 -3.62 3.35 -16.19
N VAL A 56 -4.28 2.85 -15.15
CA VAL A 56 -4.57 3.60 -13.92
C VAL A 56 -3.27 3.88 -13.17
N VAL A 57 -2.44 2.85 -12.96
CA VAL A 57 -1.14 2.99 -12.28
C VAL A 57 -0.22 3.93 -13.06
N SER A 58 -0.18 3.84 -14.39
CA SER A 58 0.60 4.77 -15.23
C SER A 58 0.19 6.23 -15.03
N ARG A 59 -1.10 6.50 -14.87
CA ARG A 59 -1.62 7.85 -14.59
C ARG A 59 -1.21 8.31 -13.17
N GLN A 60 -1.36 7.44 -12.18
CA GLN A 60 -0.95 7.76 -10.80
C GLN A 60 0.56 8.00 -10.70
N VAL A 61 1.38 7.18 -11.37
CA VAL A 61 2.83 7.38 -11.45
C VAL A 61 3.16 8.77 -12.00
N ARG A 62 2.53 9.21 -13.10
CA ARG A 62 2.76 10.57 -13.65
C ARG A 62 2.38 11.66 -12.65
N GLN A 63 1.27 11.51 -11.93
CA GLN A 63 0.85 12.48 -10.92
C GLN A 63 1.83 12.57 -9.76
N LEU A 64 2.30 11.42 -9.25
CA LEU A 64 3.27 11.36 -8.15
C LEU A 64 4.66 11.88 -8.59
N GLU A 65 5.07 11.59 -9.82
CA GLU A 65 6.31 12.10 -10.42
C GLU A 65 6.27 13.65 -10.56
N THR A 66 5.16 14.21 -11.05
CA THR A 66 4.95 15.65 -11.14
C THR A 66 5.02 16.35 -9.77
N ARG A 67 4.70 15.63 -8.71
CA ARG A 67 4.78 16.12 -7.32
C ARG A 67 6.12 15.89 -6.66
N GLY A 68 7.07 15.29 -7.36
CA GLY A 68 8.39 15.00 -6.83
C GLY A 68 8.45 13.87 -5.79
N LEU A 69 7.37 13.08 -5.63
CA LEU A 69 7.33 11.99 -4.63
C LEU A 69 7.99 10.72 -5.15
N ILE A 70 8.05 10.54 -6.45
CA ILE A 70 8.70 9.42 -7.11
C ILE A 70 9.57 9.89 -8.25
N ALA A 71 10.52 9.03 -8.65
CA ALA A 71 11.38 9.23 -9.81
C ALA A 71 11.44 7.94 -10.64
N LYS A 72 11.76 8.09 -11.92
CA LYS A 72 12.09 6.97 -12.79
C LYS A 72 13.60 6.85 -12.91
N VAL A 73 14.10 5.65 -12.71
CA VAL A 73 15.50 5.30 -12.87
C VAL A 73 15.65 4.21 -13.94
N PRO A 74 16.76 4.16 -14.67
CA PRO A 74 17.01 3.05 -15.61
C PRO A 74 16.94 1.71 -14.90
N ASP A 75 16.33 0.72 -15.55
CA ASP A 75 16.36 -0.66 -15.06
C ASP A 75 17.79 -1.23 -15.30
N PRO A 76 18.48 -1.72 -14.26
CA PRO A 76 19.83 -2.25 -14.40
C PRO A 76 19.91 -3.50 -15.28
N ASP A 77 18.81 -4.25 -15.39
CA ASP A 77 18.73 -5.52 -16.15
C ASP A 77 18.23 -5.30 -17.58
N ASP A 78 17.55 -4.16 -17.85
CA ASP A 78 17.01 -3.83 -19.16
C ASP A 78 17.07 -2.31 -19.41
N GLY A 79 18.10 -1.87 -20.08
CA GLY A 79 18.33 -0.45 -20.37
C GLY A 79 17.24 0.24 -21.21
N ARG A 80 16.23 -0.49 -21.70
CA ARG A 80 15.04 0.04 -22.39
C ARG A 80 13.88 0.28 -21.45
N ALA A 81 13.94 -0.26 -20.24
CA ALA A 81 12.93 -0.15 -19.21
C ALA A 81 13.32 0.85 -18.12
N SER A 82 12.34 1.30 -17.36
CA SER A 82 12.54 2.15 -16.19
C SER A 82 11.86 1.56 -14.98
N LEU A 83 12.52 1.67 -13.84
CA LEU A 83 11.95 1.38 -12.54
C LEU A 83 11.42 2.67 -11.92
N VAL A 84 10.32 2.57 -11.20
CA VAL A 84 9.76 3.63 -10.37
C VAL A 84 10.31 3.46 -8.96
N THR A 85 10.82 4.54 -8.36
CA THR A 85 11.37 4.56 -7.00
C THR A 85 10.86 5.79 -6.25
N LEU A 86 10.83 5.75 -4.91
CA LEU A 86 10.55 6.93 -4.10
C LEU A 86 11.71 7.93 -4.17
N THR A 87 11.40 9.21 -4.11
CA THR A 87 12.35 10.28 -3.79
C THR A 87 12.53 10.37 -2.27
N ALA A 88 13.41 11.26 -1.79
CA ALA A 88 13.52 11.56 -0.36
C ALA A 88 12.16 12.06 0.21
N GLU A 89 11.50 13.00 -0.50
CA GLU A 89 10.18 13.50 -0.11
C GLU A 89 9.12 12.39 -0.09
N GLY A 90 9.15 11.48 -1.09
CA GLY A 90 8.24 10.34 -1.12
C GLY A 90 8.48 9.37 0.05
N THR A 91 9.74 9.13 0.41
CA THR A 91 10.10 8.28 1.55
C THR A 91 9.65 8.91 2.86
N ASP A 92 9.87 10.22 3.03
CA ASP A 92 9.44 10.96 4.22
C ASP A 92 7.91 10.93 4.37
N LEU A 93 7.18 11.10 3.27
CA LEU A 93 5.72 11.01 3.28
C LEU A 93 5.23 9.62 3.71
N VAL A 94 5.79 8.56 3.14
CA VAL A 94 5.43 7.18 3.50
C VAL A 94 5.75 6.89 4.96
N SER A 95 6.91 7.34 5.45
CA SER A 95 7.29 7.20 6.87
C SER A 95 6.29 7.89 7.80
N GLN A 96 5.87 9.11 7.50
CA GLN A 96 4.84 9.82 8.27
C GLN A 96 3.50 9.09 8.28
N VAL A 97 3.12 8.47 7.16
CA VAL A 97 1.90 7.67 7.08
C VAL A 97 1.99 6.45 8.00
N PHE A 98 3.12 5.75 7.99
CA PHE A 98 3.34 4.59 8.85
C PHE A 98 3.37 4.96 10.34
N GLU A 99 4.07 6.04 10.71
CA GLU A 99 4.10 6.53 12.09
C GLU A 99 2.69 6.84 12.61
N ARG A 100 1.92 7.62 11.86
CA ARG A 100 0.53 7.97 12.25
C ARG A 100 -0.39 6.75 12.32
N SER A 101 -0.20 5.79 11.41
CA SER A 101 -0.97 4.54 11.43
C SER A 101 -0.60 3.70 12.65
N GLY A 102 0.68 3.68 13.03
CA GLY A 102 1.17 3.03 14.24
C GLY A 102 0.60 3.67 15.50
N ASP A 103 0.64 4.99 15.61
CA ASP A 103 0.07 5.75 16.75
C ASP A 103 -1.44 5.50 16.89
N TRP A 104 -2.15 5.53 15.77
CA TRP A 104 -3.58 5.23 15.76
C TRP A 104 -3.87 3.80 16.21
N MET A 105 -3.11 2.81 15.73
CA MET A 105 -3.25 1.42 16.14
C MET A 105 -2.91 1.25 17.62
N ALA A 106 -1.85 1.88 18.10
CA ALA A 106 -1.46 1.88 19.52
C ALA A 106 -2.60 2.42 20.41
N GLY A 107 -3.26 3.51 19.99
CA GLY A 107 -4.44 4.03 20.69
C GLY A 107 -5.62 3.06 20.74
N LEU A 108 -5.83 2.26 19.67
CA LEU A 108 -6.89 1.24 19.66
C LEU A 108 -6.58 0.05 20.59
N LEU A 109 -5.31 -0.16 20.90
CA LEU A 109 -4.83 -1.30 21.68
C LEU A 109 -4.33 -0.87 23.07
N GLU A 110 -4.60 0.37 23.50
CA GLU A 110 -4.08 0.92 24.78
C GLU A 110 -4.44 0.08 26.02
N ASP A 111 -5.62 -0.55 26.01
CA ASP A 111 -6.09 -1.43 27.08
C ASP A 111 -5.55 -2.85 26.99
N TRP A 112 -4.73 -3.17 25.98
CA TRP A 112 -4.21 -4.51 25.79
C TRP A 112 -2.83 -4.66 26.46
N THR A 113 -2.53 -5.87 26.93
CA THR A 113 -1.15 -6.16 27.37
C THR A 113 -0.22 -6.16 26.14
N PRO A 114 1.08 -5.77 26.31
CA PRO A 114 2.03 -5.78 25.20
C PRO A 114 2.07 -7.10 24.43
N ASP A 115 2.19 -8.23 25.14
CA ASP A 115 2.22 -9.57 24.53
C ASP A 115 0.98 -9.86 23.67
N ARG A 116 -0.19 -9.40 24.11
CA ARG A 116 -1.43 -9.59 23.36
C ARG A 116 -1.50 -8.68 22.13
N ALA A 117 -1.03 -7.45 22.25
CA ALA A 117 -0.96 -6.52 21.12
C ALA A 117 0.00 -7.06 20.05
N ASP A 118 1.18 -7.52 20.45
CA ASP A 118 2.19 -8.09 19.56
C ASP A 118 1.67 -9.36 18.85
N ALA A 119 1.02 -10.25 19.58
CA ALA A 119 0.41 -11.45 19.01
C ALA A 119 -0.68 -11.10 17.97
N PHE A 120 -1.52 -10.11 18.26
CA PHE A 120 -2.55 -9.64 17.35
C PHE A 120 -1.95 -9.03 16.07
N ILE A 121 -0.91 -8.21 16.20
CA ILE A 121 -0.22 -7.60 15.06
C ILE A 121 0.40 -8.70 14.18
N ALA A 122 1.03 -9.71 14.79
CA ALA A 122 1.59 -10.85 14.06
C ALA A 122 0.52 -11.66 13.32
N ASP A 123 -0.63 -11.92 13.94
CA ASP A 123 -1.74 -12.62 13.32
C ASP A 123 -2.40 -11.81 12.20
N LEU A 124 -2.48 -10.48 12.36
CA LEU A 124 -2.97 -9.57 11.32
C LEU A 124 -2.05 -9.57 10.10
N ALA A 125 -0.73 -9.58 10.31
CA ALA A 125 0.25 -9.70 9.23
C ALA A 125 0.09 -11.01 8.47
N ARG A 126 -0.04 -12.14 9.17
CA ARG A 126 -0.30 -13.45 8.54
C ARG A 126 -1.59 -13.47 7.73
N LEU A 127 -2.64 -12.83 8.25
CA LEU A 127 -3.91 -12.72 7.51
C LEU A 127 -3.72 -11.90 6.23
N ALA A 128 -2.99 -10.79 6.30
CA ALA A 128 -2.69 -9.96 5.13
C ALA A 128 -1.91 -10.75 4.06
N ASP A 129 -0.89 -11.52 4.46
CA ASP A 129 -0.11 -12.37 3.56
C ASP A 129 -1.00 -13.45 2.89
N SER A 130 -1.88 -14.07 3.66
CA SER A 130 -2.82 -15.08 3.15
C SER A 130 -3.81 -14.51 2.14
N LEU A 131 -4.34 -13.30 2.42
CA LEU A 131 -5.24 -12.60 1.51
C LEU A 131 -4.52 -12.19 0.22
N HIS A 132 -3.27 -11.73 0.33
CA HIS A 132 -2.46 -11.38 -0.83
C HIS A 132 -2.21 -12.60 -1.72
N ALA A 133 -1.83 -13.74 -1.16
CA ALA A 133 -1.63 -14.99 -1.89
C ALA A 133 -2.90 -15.45 -2.61
N GLU A 134 -4.06 -15.34 -1.95
CA GLU A 134 -5.36 -15.69 -2.55
C GLU A 134 -5.71 -14.77 -3.72
N LEU A 135 -5.51 -13.46 -3.58
CA LEU A 135 -5.73 -12.50 -4.66
C LEU A 135 -4.84 -12.78 -5.88
N CYS A 136 -3.56 -13.10 -5.67
CA CYS A 136 -2.66 -13.50 -6.76
C CYS A 136 -3.14 -14.76 -7.47
N SER A 137 -3.68 -15.73 -6.75
CA SER A 137 -4.21 -16.96 -7.33
C SER A 137 -5.45 -16.72 -8.19
N LEU A 138 -6.35 -15.84 -7.74
CA LEU A 138 -7.57 -15.49 -8.46
C LEU A 138 -7.27 -14.74 -9.77
N THR A 139 -6.35 -13.77 -9.75
CA THR A 139 -5.94 -13.02 -10.95
C THR A 139 -5.27 -13.92 -11.99
N SER A 140 -4.40 -14.84 -11.56
CA SER A 140 -3.77 -15.81 -12.48
C SER A 140 -4.78 -16.78 -13.11
N ALA A 141 -5.87 -17.08 -12.43
CA ALA A 141 -6.93 -17.96 -12.96
C ALA A 141 -7.83 -17.25 -14.00
N GLU A 142 -7.95 -15.93 -13.93
CA GLU A 142 -8.70 -15.11 -14.91
C GLU A 142 -7.91 -14.90 -16.21
N GLU A 143 -6.60 -14.70 -16.13
CA GLU A 143 -5.72 -14.55 -17.30
C GLU A 143 -5.61 -15.84 -18.15
N ASN A 144 -5.93 -17.00 -17.58
CA ASN A 144 -5.81 -18.31 -18.21
C ASN A 144 -7.15 -18.82 -18.81
N ARG A 145 -8.17 -17.97 -18.91
CA ARG A 145 -9.49 -18.27 -19.52
C ARG A 145 -9.69 -17.56 -20.84
#